data_29fc302ccc0b49e64cb69892507321cd
#
_entry.id   29fc302ccc0b49e64cb69892507321cd
#
_cell.length_a   1.000
_cell.length_b   1.000
_cell.length_c   1.000
_cell.angle_alpha   90.00
_cell.angle_beta   90.00
_cell.angle_gamma   90.00
#
_symmetry.space_group_name_H-M   'P 1'
#
loop_
_entity.id
_entity.type
_entity.pdbx_description
1 polymer ?
#
loop_
_entity_poly.entity_id
_entity_poly.type
_entity_poly.pdbx_seq_one_letter_code
_entity_poly.pdbx_strand_id
1 'polypeptide(L)'
;IRDLEKKYPNKLITSDESKIFSDKSINLVSIASYDNFHFKQIVKSIHAKKHIIIEKPMCLKLNELIKIKKLLKVNPRIKIMSNLVLRVNDLFLDFKKQVRKKKIIYIEADYMWGRKYKLSEWRNKVKDYSITLGAGIHMIDLIMWFLKLKPISVQAFGSKKGNEGTLFK
;
A
#
# COMPACT_ATOMS: atom_id res chain seq x y z
N ILE A 1 -20.51 8.29 11.05
CA ILE A 1 -21.52 8.05 10.00
C ILE A 1 -22.34 9.31 9.81
N ARG A 2 -23.08 9.81 10.80
CA ARG A 2 -23.98 10.98 10.68
C ARG A 2 -23.34 12.19 10.00
N ASP A 3 -22.08 12.51 10.28
CA ASP A 3 -21.37 13.64 9.66
C ASP A 3 -21.06 13.39 8.18
N LEU A 4 -20.77 12.13 7.83
CA LEU A 4 -20.57 11.74 6.42
C LEU A 4 -21.88 11.76 5.63
N GLU A 5 -22.97 11.30 6.23
CA GLU A 5 -24.30 11.33 5.61
C GLU A 5 -24.73 12.78 5.31
N LYS A 6 -24.50 13.71 6.25
CA LYS A 6 -24.74 15.15 6.03
C LYS A 6 -23.87 15.72 4.90
N LYS A 7 -22.59 15.30 4.85
CA LYS A 7 -21.65 15.79 3.84
C LYS A 7 -21.91 15.22 2.45
N TYR A 8 -22.44 13.99 2.38
CA TYR A 8 -22.68 13.26 1.15
C TYR A 8 -24.10 12.68 1.08
N PRO A 9 -25.15 13.53 1.00
CA PRO A 9 -26.56 13.10 1.15
C PRO A 9 -27.00 12.11 0.08
N ASN A 10 -26.36 12.11 -1.08
CA ASN A 10 -26.70 11.23 -2.21
C ASN A 10 -25.79 9.96 -2.28
N LYS A 11 -25.08 9.63 -1.20
CA LYS A 11 -24.21 8.45 -1.15
C LYS A 11 -24.67 7.50 -0.06
N LEU A 12 -24.57 6.21 -0.34
CA LEU A 12 -24.76 5.20 0.69
C LEU A 12 -23.58 5.27 1.67
N ILE A 13 -23.85 5.66 2.91
CA ILE A 13 -22.89 5.62 4.00
C ILE A 13 -23.26 4.47 4.92
N THR A 14 -22.35 3.55 5.15
CA THR A 14 -22.63 2.36 5.96
C THR A 14 -21.39 1.90 6.72
N SER A 15 -21.59 1.35 7.93
CA SER A 15 -20.57 0.61 8.67
C SER A 15 -20.54 -0.88 8.29
N ASP A 16 -21.53 -1.34 7.53
CA ASP A 16 -21.65 -2.71 7.09
C ASP A 16 -21.01 -2.89 5.71
N GLU A 17 -19.77 -3.38 5.69
CA GLU A 17 -19.03 -3.62 4.44
C GLU A 17 -19.68 -4.69 3.55
N SER A 18 -20.57 -5.57 4.11
CA SER A 18 -21.24 -6.61 3.33
C SER A 18 -22.11 -6.00 2.23
N LYS A 19 -22.71 -4.85 2.48
CA LYS A 19 -23.50 -4.10 1.49
C LYS A 19 -22.70 -3.70 0.26
N ILE A 20 -21.42 -3.35 0.47
CA ILE A 20 -20.51 -3.01 -0.64
C ILE A 20 -20.14 -4.26 -1.45
N PHE A 21 -19.84 -5.37 -0.77
CA PHE A 21 -19.42 -6.59 -1.45
C PHE A 21 -20.56 -7.32 -2.15
N SER A 22 -21.79 -7.27 -1.62
CA SER A 22 -22.97 -7.91 -2.21
C SER A 22 -23.59 -7.11 -3.37
N ASP A 23 -23.38 -5.81 -3.42
CA ASP A 23 -23.94 -4.95 -4.47
C ASP A 23 -23.29 -5.24 -5.83
N LYS A 24 -24.07 -5.80 -6.76
CA LYS A 24 -23.63 -6.16 -8.11
C LYS A 24 -23.34 -4.95 -9.02
N SER A 25 -23.86 -3.77 -8.68
CA SER A 25 -23.59 -2.54 -9.44
C SER A 25 -22.18 -1.99 -9.19
N ILE A 26 -21.56 -2.34 -8.06
CA ILE A 26 -20.20 -1.92 -7.71
C ILE A 26 -19.20 -2.86 -8.39
N ASN A 27 -18.40 -2.34 -9.31
CA ASN A 27 -17.36 -3.08 -10.02
C ASN A 27 -15.95 -2.87 -9.47
N LEU A 28 -15.73 -1.77 -8.73
CA LEU A 28 -14.44 -1.35 -8.20
C LEU A 28 -14.58 -0.96 -6.73
N VAL A 29 -13.68 -1.47 -5.89
CA VAL A 29 -13.57 -1.10 -4.47
C VAL A 29 -12.25 -0.38 -4.25
N SER A 30 -12.32 0.79 -3.63
CA SER A 30 -11.15 1.51 -3.11
C SER A 30 -11.00 1.22 -1.62
N ILE A 31 -9.88 0.62 -1.23
CA ILE A 31 -9.58 0.22 0.14
C ILE A 31 -8.54 1.19 0.72
N ALA A 32 -8.96 1.96 1.72
CA ALA A 32 -8.12 2.95 2.43
C ALA A 32 -8.29 2.81 3.96
N SER A 33 -8.47 1.60 4.42
CA SER A 33 -8.55 1.24 5.83
C SER A 33 -7.16 1.18 6.48
N TYR A 34 -7.07 0.75 7.73
CA TYR A 34 -5.78 0.47 8.35
C TYR A 34 -5.11 -0.77 7.74
N ASP A 35 -3.80 -0.77 7.69
CA ASP A 35 -2.96 -1.75 6.99
C ASP A 35 -3.29 -3.20 7.34
N ASN A 36 -3.68 -3.48 8.60
CA ASN A 36 -4.03 -4.81 9.08
C ASN A 36 -5.37 -5.35 8.55
N PHE A 37 -6.22 -4.50 7.97
CA PHE A 37 -7.48 -4.92 7.36
C PHE A 37 -7.36 -5.20 5.85
N HIS A 38 -6.31 -4.67 5.20
CA HIS A 38 -6.13 -4.71 3.76
C HIS A 38 -6.27 -6.12 3.19
N PHE A 39 -5.53 -7.09 3.73
CA PHE A 39 -5.56 -8.46 3.24
C PHE A 39 -6.97 -9.06 3.22
N LYS A 40 -7.72 -8.93 4.34
CA LYS A 40 -9.08 -9.47 4.43
C LYS A 40 -10.03 -8.83 3.41
N GLN A 41 -9.93 -7.51 3.24
CA GLN A 41 -10.76 -6.75 2.31
C GLN A 41 -10.41 -7.05 0.85
N ILE A 42 -9.14 -7.25 0.51
CA ILE A 42 -8.73 -7.74 -0.82
C ILE A 42 -9.37 -9.09 -1.11
N VAL A 43 -9.28 -10.04 -0.17
CA VAL A 43 -9.85 -11.38 -0.36
C VAL A 43 -11.36 -11.29 -0.59
N LYS A 44 -12.09 -10.51 0.22
CA LYS A 44 -13.53 -10.27 0.04
C LYS A 44 -13.83 -9.66 -1.34
N SER A 45 -13.06 -8.66 -1.76
CA SER A 45 -13.24 -8.00 -3.07
C SER A 45 -13.05 -8.98 -4.24
N ILE A 46 -12.03 -9.85 -4.16
CA ILE A 46 -11.79 -10.87 -5.21
C ILE A 46 -12.93 -11.88 -5.27
N HIS A 47 -13.42 -12.36 -4.12
CA HIS A 47 -14.57 -13.26 -4.07
C HIS A 47 -15.85 -12.62 -4.60
N ALA A 48 -16.04 -11.33 -4.33
CA ALA A 48 -17.13 -10.53 -4.86
C ALA A 48 -16.95 -10.09 -6.33
N LYS A 49 -15.87 -10.56 -7.00
CA LYS A 49 -15.55 -10.26 -8.41
C LYS A 49 -15.36 -8.76 -8.71
N LYS A 50 -14.86 -8.00 -7.73
CA LYS A 50 -14.65 -6.55 -7.86
C LYS A 50 -13.18 -6.24 -8.13
N HIS A 51 -12.93 -5.23 -8.97
CA HIS A 51 -11.60 -4.64 -9.12
C HIS A 51 -11.20 -3.90 -7.84
N ILE A 52 -9.89 -3.69 -7.63
CA ILE A 52 -9.38 -3.19 -6.36
C ILE A 52 -8.36 -2.08 -6.59
N ILE A 53 -8.57 -0.94 -5.95
CA ILE A 53 -7.54 0.04 -5.66
C ILE A 53 -7.27 -0.03 -4.16
N ILE A 54 -6.03 -0.18 -3.75
CA ILE A 54 -5.70 -0.31 -2.33
C ILE A 54 -4.55 0.60 -1.91
N GLU A 55 -4.68 1.19 -0.74
CA GLU A 55 -3.58 1.91 -0.11
C GLU A 55 -2.40 0.98 0.17
N LYS A 56 -1.22 1.56 0.20
CA LYS A 56 0.01 0.86 0.54
C LYS A 56 0.17 0.78 2.09
N PRO A 57 0.77 -0.29 2.60
CA PRO A 57 1.16 -1.52 1.90
C PRO A 57 -0.06 -2.38 1.55
N MET A 58 0.02 -3.11 0.45
CA MET A 58 -1.08 -3.99 0.03
C MET A 58 -1.41 -5.07 1.08
N CYS A 59 -0.41 -5.57 1.78
CA CYS A 59 -0.51 -6.50 2.89
C CYS A 59 0.74 -6.41 3.77
N LEU A 60 0.69 -7.01 4.96
CA LEU A 60 1.79 -6.94 5.93
C LEU A 60 2.68 -8.18 5.93
N LYS A 61 2.20 -9.32 5.44
CA LYS A 61 2.87 -10.61 5.55
C LYS A 61 3.08 -11.27 4.19
N LEU A 62 4.19 -11.99 4.04
CA LEU A 62 4.51 -12.69 2.80
C LEU A 62 3.48 -13.77 2.44
N ASN A 63 2.96 -14.50 3.43
CA ASN A 63 1.93 -15.51 3.20
C ASN A 63 0.60 -14.90 2.70
N GLU A 64 0.26 -13.69 3.13
CA GLU A 64 -0.89 -12.92 2.63
C GLU A 64 -0.68 -12.57 1.14
N LEU A 65 0.50 -12.06 0.78
CA LEU A 65 0.85 -11.75 -0.61
C LEU A 65 0.77 -13.00 -1.50
N ILE A 66 1.31 -14.13 -1.04
CA ILE A 66 1.24 -15.41 -1.77
C ILE A 66 -0.22 -15.81 -2.00
N LYS A 67 -1.08 -15.68 -0.98
CA LYS A 67 -2.51 -15.99 -1.10
C LYS A 67 -3.22 -15.06 -2.08
N ILE A 68 -2.96 -13.75 -2.03
CA ILE A 68 -3.48 -12.77 -2.99
C ILE A 68 -3.09 -13.18 -4.42
N LYS A 69 -1.81 -13.48 -4.66
CA LYS A 69 -1.31 -13.92 -5.98
C LYS A 69 -2.03 -15.17 -6.47
N LYS A 70 -2.23 -16.18 -5.62
CA LYS A 70 -2.97 -17.41 -5.97
C LYS A 70 -4.42 -17.09 -6.34
N LEU A 71 -5.10 -16.25 -5.56
CA LEU A 71 -6.48 -15.85 -5.84
C LEU A 71 -6.62 -15.09 -7.16
N LEU A 72 -5.69 -14.18 -7.46
CA LEU A 72 -5.69 -13.43 -8.71
C LEU A 72 -5.40 -14.33 -9.93
N LYS A 73 -4.55 -15.36 -9.77
CA LYS A 73 -4.28 -16.34 -10.84
C LYS A 73 -5.55 -17.08 -11.29
N VAL A 74 -6.42 -17.44 -10.35
CA VAL A 74 -7.70 -18.13 -10.67
C VAL A 74 -8.85 -17.14 -10.94
N ASN A 75 -8.61 -15.85 -10.81
CA ASN A 75 -9.54 -14.78 -11.14
C ASN A 75 -8.91 -13.74 -12.08
N PRO A 76 -8.48 -14.09 -13.29
CA PRO A 76 -7.62 -13.25 -14.15
C PRO A 76 -8.29 -11.95 -14.62
N ARG A 77 -9.62 -11.87 -14.56
CA ARG A 77 -10.37 -10.65 -14.90
C ARG A 77 -10.24 -9.57 -13.83
N ILE A 78 -9.98 -9.94 -12.58
CA ILE A 78 -9.85 -8.98 -11.48
C ILE A 78 -8.50 -8.25 -11.58
N LYS A 79 -8.56 -6.94 -11.54
CA LYS A 79 -7.40 -6.06 -11.52
C LYS A 79 -7.22 -5.50 -10.11
N ILE A 80 -5.98 -5.46 -9.65
CA ILE A 80 -5.61 -4.85 -8.40
C ILE A 80 -4.48 -3.85 -8.63
N MET A 81 -4.59 -2.69 -8.02
CA MET A 81 -3.59 -1.62 -8.05
C MET A 81 -3.30 -1.15 -6.63
N SER A 82 -2.03 -1.16 -6.24
CA SER A 82 -1.58 -0.52 -5.01
C SER A 82 -1.31 0.97 -5.25
N ASN A 83 -1.75 1.82 -4.33
CA ASN A 83 -1.62 3.27 -4.45
C ASN A 83 -0.19 3.75 -4.13
N LEU A 84 0.74 3.46 -5.03
CA LEU A 84 2.13 3.93 -4.97
C LEU A 84 2.22 5.32 -5.62
N VAL A 85 1.70 6.32 -4.93
CA VAL A 85 1.43 7.68 -5.42
C VAL A 85 2.63 8.38 -6.07
N LEU A 86 3.86 8.03 -5.67
CA LEU A 86 5.05 8.66 -6.25
C LEU A 86 5.27 8.26 -7.71
N ARG A 87 4.69 7.16 -8.18
CA ARG A 87 4.79 6.75 -9.59
C ARG A 87 4.03 7.65 -10.57
N VAL A 88 3.09 8.45 -10.07
CA VAL A 88 2.31 9.41 -10.88
C VAL A 88 2.74 10.87 -10.63
N ASN A 89 3.79 11.09 -9.86
CA ASN A 89 4.37 12.41 -9.67
C ASN A 89 5.26 12.78 -10.86
N ASP A 90 5.06 13.96 -11.44
CA ASP A 90 5.74 14.41 -12.66
C ASP A 90 7.26 14.39 -12.54
N LEU A 91 7.81 14.80 -11.38
CA LEU A 91 9.24 14.77 -11.11
C LEU A 91 9.82 13.35 -11.31
N PHE A 92 9.15 12.33 -10.73
CA PHE A 92 9.61 10.94 -10.82
C PHE A 92 9.31 10.33 -12.19
N LEU A 93 8.27 10.77 -12.88
CA LEU A 93 8.01 10.38 -14.26
C LEU A 93 9.12 10.88 -15.18
N ASP A 94 9.53 12.13 -15.04
CA ASP A 94 10.60 12.72 -15.84
C ASP A 94 11.96 12.14 -15.50
N PHE A 95 12.27 11.96 -14.22
CA PHE A 95 13.48 11.27 -13.80
C PHE A 95 13.56 9.85 -14.41
N LYS A 96 12.46 9.11 -14.40
CA LYS A 96 12.41 7.78 -15.04
C LYS A 96 12.71 7.82 -16.53
N LYS A 97 12.22 8.82 -17.27
CA LYS A 97 12.54 8.99 -18.70
C LYS A 97 14.04 9.18 -18.91
N GLN A 98 14.67 9.98 -18.03
CA GLN A 98 16.11 10.27 -18.11
C GLN A 98 16.96 9.04 -17.81
N VAL A 99 16.70 8.33 -16.70
CA VAL A 99 17.50 7.16 -16.30
C VAL A 99 17.32 5.97 -17.24
N ARG A 100 16.17 5.87 -17.92
CA ARG A 100 15.88 4.76 -18.84
C ARG A 100 16.89 4.63 -19.99
N LYS A 101 17.56 5.73 -20.34
CA LYS A 101 18.57 5.82 -21.43
C LYS A 101 20.01 5.68 -20.90
N LYS A 102 20.20 5.49 -19.59
CA LYS A 102 21.50 5.47 -18.94
C LYS A 102 21.80 4.10 -18.36
N LYS A 103 23.08 3.74 -18.33
CA LYS A 103 23.57 2.61 -17.55
C LYS A 103 23.77 3.11 -16.10
N ILE A 104 22.90 2.71 -15.21
CA ILE A 104 22.98 3.06 -13.79
C ILE A 104 23.80 1.98 -13.09
N ILE A 105 24.87 2.38 -12.42
CA ILE A 105 25.79 1.49 -11.69
C ILE A 105 25.66 1.66 -10.18
N TYR A 106 25.13 2.78 -9.71
CA TYR A 106 24.94 3.08 -8.29
C TYR A 106 23.73 4.01 -8.10
N ILE A 107 22.96 3.79 -7.05
CA ILE A 107 21.89 4.69 -6.58
C ILE A 107 22.02 4.85 -5.08
N GLU A 108 21.96 6.09 -4.63
CA GLU A 108 21.74 6.47 -3.25
C GLU A 108 20.40 7.18 -3.14
N ALA A 109 19.64 6.87 -2.09
CA ALA A 109 18.33 7.46 -1.91
C ALA A 109 17.97 7.53 -0.42
N ASP A 110 17.67 8.73 0.04
CA ASP A 110 17.31 9.03 1.42
C ASP A 110 15.82 9.28 1.55
N TYR A 111 15.19 8.65 2.52
CA TYR A 111 13.81 8.92 2.90
C TYR A 111 13.75 9.52 4.30
N MET A 112 13.78 10.82 4.37
CA MET A 112 13.73 11.56 5.64
C MET A 112 12.27 11.74 6.08
N TRP A 113 11.85 10.99 7.09
CA TRP A 113 10.48 11.04 7.57
C TRP A 113 10.35 11.82 8.90
N GLY A 114 10.11 13.10 8.81
CA GLY A 114 10.01 14.02 9.96
C GLY A 114 8.70 13.97 10.76
N ARG A 115 7.78 13.01 10.47
CA ARG A 115 6.44 12.98 11.07
C ARG A 115 6.35 12.00 12.26
N LYS A 116 7.29 12.09 13.21
CA LYS A 116 7.36 11.17 14.37
C LYS A 116 6.03 11.10 15.13
N TYR A 117 5.30 12.21 15.27
CA TYR A 117 4.01 12.26 15.95
C TYR A 117 2.97 11.28 15.38
N LYS A 118 3.03 10.97 14.07
CA LYS A 118 2.11 10.01 13.46
C LYS A 118 2.27 8.57 13.97
N LEU A 119 3.37 8.28 14.64
CA LEU A 119 3.61 6.97 15.24
C LEU A 119 2.84 6.79 16.55
N SER A 120 2.50 7.88 17.23
CA SER A 120 1.65 7.85 18.44
C SER A 120 0.15 7.83 18.15
N GLU A 121 -0.25 7.98 16.88
CA GLU A 121 -1.64 7.89 16.43
C GLU A 121 -2.08 6.43 16.21
N TRP A 122 -2.94 6.21 15.22
CA TRP A 122 -3.48 4.88 14.87
C TRP A 122 -2.40 3.84 14.53
N ARG A 123 -1.24 4.28 14.05
CA ARG A 123 -0.12 3.39 13.66
C ARG A 123 0.41 2.59 14.84
N ASN A 124 0.41 3.18 16.03
CA ASN A 124 0.80 2.48 17.25
C ASN A 124 -0.17 1.34 17.63
N LYS A 125 -1.41 1.42 17.15
CA LYS A 125 -2.45 0.41 17.40
C LYS A 125 -2.42 -0.75 16.39
N VAL A 126 -1.65 -0.61 15.32
CA VAL A 126 -1.53 -1.66 14.30
C VAL A 126 -0.39 -2.59 14.69
N LYS A 127 -0.73 -3.82 15.07
CA LYS A 127 0.25 -4.87 15.31
C LYS A 127 1.06 -5.10 14.02
N ASP A 128 2.36 -5.24 14.16
CA ASP A 128 3.30 -5.45 13.04
C ASP A 128 3.44 -4.23 12.10
N TYR A 129 3.04 -3.00 12.54
CA TYR A 129 3.35 -1.79 11.77
C TYR A 129 4.86 -1.60 11.64
N SER A 130 5.32 -1.35 10.44
CA SER A 130 6.72 -1.07 10.14
C SER A 130 6.85 0.25 9.39
N ILE A 131 7.80 1.09 9.79
CA ILE A 131 8.12 2.32 9.06
C ILE A 131 8.63 2.00 7.64
N THR A 132 9.29 0.87 7.44
CA THR A 132 9.70 0.40 6.11
C THR A 132 8.49 0.16 5.21
N LEU A 133 7.44 -0.53 5.70
CA LEU A 133 6.21 -0.75 4.96
C LEU A 133 5.33 0.50 4.88
N GLY A 134 5.31 1.33 5.93
CA GLY A 134 4.48 2.51 5.99
C GLY A 134 5.03 3.72 5.22
N ALA A 135 6.35 3.81 5.06
CA ALA A 135 7.03 4.95 4.45
C ALA A 135 8.13 4.54 3.48
N GLY A 136 9.11 3.75 3.92
CA GLY A 136 10.27 3.33 3.12
C GLY A 136 9.90 2.57 1.83
N ILE A 137 8.74 1.92 1.80
CA ILE A 137 8.22 1.22 0.62
C ILE A 137 8.18 2.13 -0.62
N HIS A 138 7.91 3.42 -0.47
CA HIS A 138 7.89 4.35 -1.59
C HIS A 138 9.25 4.49 -2.26
N MET A 139 10.34 4.56 -1.47
CA MET A 139 11.69 4.67 -2.01
C MET A 139 12.15 3.36 -2.66
N ILE A 140 11.91 2.23 -1.98
CA ILE A 140 12.19 0.89 -2.52
C ILE A 140 11.46 0.69 -3.85
N ASP A 141 10.19 1.05 -3.89
CA ASP A 141 9.36 0.95 -5.09
C ASP A 141 9.88 1.81 -6.24
N LEU A 142 10.23 3.08 -5.97
CA LEU A 142 10.78 3.99 -6.98
C LEU A 142 12.06 3.44 -7.59
N ILE A 143 13.02 2.98 -6.78
CA ILE A 143 14.28 2.43 -7.27
C ILE A 143 14.03 1.22 -8.18
N MET A 144 13.21 0.27 -7.73
CA MET A 144 12.87 -0.91 -8.53
C MET A 144 12.13 -0.54 -9.82
N TRP A 145 11.27 0.48 -9.76
CA TRP A 145 10.50 0.95 -10.90
C TRP A 145 11.36 1.71 -11.93
N PHE A 146 12.34 2.49 -11.47
CA PHE A 146 13.29 3.17 -12.34
C PHE A 146 14.21 2.19 -13.08
N LEU A 147 14.80 1.27 -12.34
CA LEU A 147 15.78 0.33 -12.85
C LEU A 147 15.17 -0.85 -13.60
N LYS A 148 13.91 -1.19 -13.33
CA LYS A 148 13.25 -2.44 -13.79
C LYS A 148 14.02 -3.71 -13.38
N LEU A 149 14.78 -3.64 -12.31
CA LEU A 149 15.59 -4.73 -11.78
C LEU A 149 14.96 -5.31 -10.51
N LYS A 150 15.33 -6.55 -10.21
CA LYS A 150 15.01 -7.21 -8.94
C LYS A 150 16.26 -7.26 -8.10
N PRO A 151 16.19 -7.01 -6.79
CA PRO A 151 17.33 -7.17 -5.90
C PRO A 151 17.78 -8.63 -5.86
N ILE A 152 19.08 -8.85 -5.87
CA ILE A 152 19.70 -10.19 -5.71
C ILE A 152 19.88 -10.48 -4.22
N SER A 153 20.29 -9.46 -3.46
CA SER A 153 20.49 -9.54 -2.02
C SER A 153 20.06 -8.25 -1.34
N VAL A 154 19.73 -8.33 -0.06
CA VAL A 154 19.35 -7.17 0.76
C VAL A 154 20.04 -7.32 2.11
N GLN A 155 20.67 -6.24 2.58
CA GLN A 155 21.16 -6.11 3.94
C GLN A 155 20.47 -4.92 4.60
N ALA A 156 20.18 -5.02 5.90
CA ALA A 156 19.53 -3.96 6.64
C ALA A 156 20.22 -3.76 7.98
N PHE A 157 20.46 -2.51 8.32
CA PHE A 157 20.98 -2.10 9.61
C PHE A 157 20.00 -1.15 10.26
N GLY A 158 19.71 -1.34 11.52
CA GLY A 158 18.78 -0.51 12.26
C GLY A 158 19.39 -0.03 13.59
N SER A 159 18.91 1.10 14.08
CA SER A 159 19.23 1.59 15.40
C SER A 159 17.94 1.79 16.20
N LYS A 160 17.95 1.35 17.46
CA LYS A 160 16.87 1.62 18.42
C LYS A 160 17.05 2.94 19.17
N LYS A 161 18.17 3.62 18.99
CA LYS A 161 18.46 4.88 19.69
C LYS A 161 17.48 5.97 19.23
N GLY A 162 16.76 6.55 20.16
CA GLY A 162 15.73 7.57 19.88
C GLY A 162 14.35 7.02 19.52
N ASN A 163 14.17 5.70 19.52
CA ASN A 163 12.87 5.07 19.32
C ASN A 163 12.26 4.73 20.68
N GLU A 164 11.42 5.58 21.19
CA GLU A 164 10.57 5.31 22.36
C GLU A 164 9.35 4.44 22.00
N GLY A 165 9.34 3.84 20.85
CA GLY A 165 8.20 3.09 20.33
C GLY A 165 8.60 1.83 19.59
N THR A 166 7.70 0.90 19.58
CA THR A 166 7.71 -0.47 19.07
C THR A 166 7.92 -0.62 17.55
N LEU A 167 8.67 0.27 16.91
CA LEU A 167 8.74 0.34 15.44
C LEU A 167 9.71 -0.65 14.79
N PHE A 168 10.48 -1.35 15.60
CA PHE A 168 11.38 -2.42 15.17
C PHE A 168 11.23 -3.59 16.13
N LYS A 169 10.21 -4.38 15.93
CA LYS A 169 10.14 -5.75 16.44
C LYS A 169 10.54 -6.71 15.35
#